data_e8d3639090f415b2909c705d66c7cf40
#
_entry.id   e8d3639090f415b2909c705d66c7cf40
#
_cell.length_a   1.000
_cell.length_b   1.000
_cell.length_c   1.000
_cell.angle_alpha   90.00
_cell.angle_beta   90.00
_cell.angle_gamma   90.00
#
_symmetry.space_group_name_H-M   'P 1'
#
loop_
_entity.id
_entity.type
_entity.pdbx_description
1 polymer ?
#
loop_
_entity_poly.entity_id
_entity_poly.type
_entity_poly.pdbx_seq_one_letter_code
_entity_poly.pdbx_strand_id
1 'polypeptide(L)'
;MLHFNWSTPPTMRTHQVSQRARTRTAVFANSKGGVGKSTLALLTCLGLATRDALARIELIDIDVQSTSSESLKKFANERFSVINDDGMFLASGSPNNGNIVNHIDSLPRDKNQNSFLVFDSPAGNEPDKCSFLRKCDVIFVPTSLSDADVSATTRYLLALRRLFQCPSESSSETPQPAVIILPNMVDSREESNELRRIFSDQPIYFGEPLYFSKLFRKAFRDEFEDNNVKLLLRANQWYVDWITDLILNSDKLRRPPTAFHQL
;
A
#
# COMPACT_ATOMS: atom_id res chain seq x y z
N MET A 1 -28.13 15.96 1.99
CA MET A 1 -26.91 16.09 1.18
C MET A 1 -25.76 16.48 2.10
N LEU A 2 -24.99 15.52 2.56
CA LEU A 2 -23.82 15.78 3.38
C LEU A 2 -22.64 15.99 2.40
N HIS A 3 -22.21 17.21 2.27
CA HIS A 3 -20.98 17.55 1.55
C HIS A 3 -19.79 16.96 2.32
N PHE A 4 -19.25 15.84 1.84
CA PHE A 4 -17.96 15.39 2.28
C PHE A 4 -16.88 16.31 1.71
N ASN A 5 -16.33 17.13 2.58
CA ASN A 5 -15.15 17.94 2.26
C ASN A 5 -13.96 16.99 2.08
N TRP A 6 -13.55 16.77 0.85
CA TRP A 6 -12.34 16.04 0.48
C TRP A 6 -11.11 16.91 0.83
N SER A 7 -10.86 17.06 2.10
CA SER A 7 -9.60 17.62 2.54
C SER A 7 -8.50 16.60 2.27
N THR A 8 -7.45 17.04 1.59
CA THR A 8 -6.13 16.41 1.63
C THR A 8 -5.91 15.90 3.05
N PRO A 9 -5.40 14.65 3.24
CA PRO A 9 -5.10 14.19 4.59
C PRO A 9 -4.28 15.28 5.28
N PRO A 10 -4.61 15.66 6.51
CA PRO A 10 -3.99 16.77 7.17
C PRO A 10 -2.47 16.54 7.18
N THR A 11 -1.72 17.52 6.72
CA THR A 11 -0.27 17.60 6.91
C THR A 11 -0.03 17.57 8.43
N MET A 12 0.21 16.40 8.96
CA MET A 12 0.38 16.21 10.39
C MET A 12 1.73 16.75 10.79
N ARG A 13 1.72 17.95 11.40
CA ARG A 13 2.86 18.45 12.17
C ARG A 13 3.18 17.42 13.26
N THR A 14 4.44 17.03 13.31
CA THR A 14 5.04 16.12 14.28
C THR A 14 4.80 16.61 15.72
N HIS A 15 3.69 16.23 16.34
CA HIS A 15 3.65 16.11 17.78
C HIS A 15 4.12 14.70 18.12
N GLN A 16 5.29 14.59 18.73
CA GLN A 16 5.77 13.39 19.39
C GLN A 16 4.81 13.03 20.55
N VAL A 17 3.67 12.45 20.20
CA VAL A 17 2.94 11.63 21.16
C VAL A 17 3.68 10.31 21.16
N SER A 18 4.17 9.89 22.32
CA SER A 18 4.72 8.55 22.55
C SER A 18 3.66 7.51 22.12
N GLN A 19 3.63 7.21 20.83
CA GLN A 19 2.78 6.11 20.33
C GLN A 19 3.45 4.82 20.74
N ARG A 20 2.72 3.96 21.44
CA ARG A 20 3.16 2.59 21.71
C ARG A 20 3.54 1.95 20.39
N ALA A 21 4.70 1.33 20.34
CA ALA A 21 5.18 0.60 19.17
C ALA A 21 4.12 -0.44 18.72
N ARG A 22 3.93 -0.55 17.43
CA ARG A 22 2.83 -1.29 16.83
C ARG A 22 3.25 -1.90 15.50
N THR A 23 2.67 -3.06 15.18
CA THR A 23 2.72 -3.62 13.83
C THR A 23 1.69 -2.90 12.96
N ARG A 24 2.11 -2.43 11.80
CA ARG A 24 1.28 -1.81 10.77
C ARG A 24 1.43 -2.53 9.45
N THR A 25 0.31 -2.68 8.76
CA THR A 25 0.24 -3.46 7.53
C THR A 25 -0.27 -2.59 6.38
N ALA A 26 0.48 -2.56 5.30
CA ALA A 26 0.11 -1.87 4.07
C ALA A 26 0.19 -2.84 2.89
N VAL A 27 -0.73 -2.73 1.94
CA VAL A 27 -0.71 -3.52 0.71
C VAL A 27 -0.85 -2.62 -0.50
N PHE A 28 -0.04 -2.87 -1.53
CA PHE A 28 -0.19 -2.28 -2.86
C PHE A 28 -0.92 -3.27 -3.74
N ALA A 29 -2.15 -2.96 -4.12
CA ALA A 29 -3.03 -3.90 -4.78
C ALA A 29 -3.89 -3.24 -5.88
N ASN A 30 -3.94 -3.89 -7.01
CA ASN A 30 -4.84 -3.61 -8.13
C ASN A 30 -4.82 -4.84 -9.06
N SER A 31 -5.94 -5.19 -9.66
CA SER A 31 -6.01 -6.27 -10.65
C SER A 31 -5.22 -5.97 -11.93
N LYS A 32 -4.95 -4.69 -12.22
CA LYS A 32 -4.20 -4.27 -13.41
C LYS A 32 -2.69 -4.41 -13.21
N GLY A 33 -2.02 -5.01 -14.19
CA GLY A 33 -0.57 -5.05 -14.29
C GLY A 33 0.00 -3.71 -14.78
N GLY A 34 1.24 -3.39 -14.37
CA GLY A 34 1.95 -2.21 -14.84
C GLY A 34 1.58 -0.89 -14.17
N VAL A 35 0.62 -0.85 -13.26
CA VAL A 35 0.22 0.39 -12.54
C VAL A 35 1.20 0.84 -11.46
N GLY A 36 2.31 0.12 -11.27
CA GLY A 36 3.41 0.53 -10.39
C GLY A 36 3.34 0.01 -8.95
N LYS A 37 2.59 -1.05 -8.66
CA LYS A 37 2.50 -1.66 -7.31
C LYS A 37 3.87 -1.93 -6.70
N SER A 38 4.69 -2.72 -7.39
CA SER A 38 6.03 -3.09 -6.93
C SER A 38 6.94 -1.89 -6.71
N THR A 39 6.92 -0.92 -7.63
CA THR A 39 7.72 0.31 -7.51
C THR A 39 7.32 1.11 -6.26
N LEU A 40 6.03 1.24 -6.00
CA LEU A 40 5.51 1.97 -4.84
C LEU A 40 5.80 1.22 -3.53
N ALA A 41 5.68 -0.11 -3.53
CA ALA A 41 6.07 -0.94 -2.38
C ALA A 41 7.56 -0.76 -2.04
N LEU A 42 8.43 -0.78 -3.06
CA LEU A 42 9.87 -0.50 -2.93
C LEU A 42 10.15 0.88 -2.32
N LEU A 43 9.58 1.94 -2.89
CA LEU A 43 9.76 3.30 -2.40
C LEU A 43 9.29 3.44 -0.95
N THR A 44 8.18 2.81 -0.63
CA THR A 44 7.61 2.84 0.72
C THR A 44 8.50 2.15 1.73
N CYS A 45 9.02 0.96 1.42
CA CYS A 45 9.94 0.25 2.31
C CYS A 45 11.22 1.05 2.56
N LEU A 46 11.82 1.61 1.51
CA LEU A 46 13.01 2.45 1.62
C LEU A 46 12.72 3.74 2.42
N GLY A 47 11.56 4.34 2.20
CA GLY A 47 11.11 5.50 2.98
C GLY A 47 10.93 5.18 4.47
N LEU A 48 10.28 4.08 4.80
CA LEU A 48 10.13 3.61 6.19
C LEU A 48 11.48 3.35 6.84
N ALA A 49 12.43 2.72 6.13
CA ALA A 49 13.77 2.45 6.63
C ALA A 49 14.57 3.74 6.92
N THR A 50 14.35 4.80 6.15
CA THR A 50 15.00 6.10 6.40
C THR A 50 14.30 6.90 7.49
N ARG A 51 12.98 6.77 7.64
CA ARG A 51 12.17 7.54 8.58
C ARG A 51 12.23 7.01 10.01
N ASP A 52 12.29 5.69 10.17
CA ASP A 52 12.38 5.00 11.46
C ASP A 52 13.53 3.99 11.42
N ALA A 53 14.73 4.45 11.78
CA ALA A 53 15.94 3.63 11.76
C ALA A 53 15.91 2.45 12.75
N LEU A 54 14.96 2.42 13.68
CA LEU A 54 14.77 1.33 14.64
C LEU A 54 13.67 0.36 14.21
N ALA A 55 12.86 0.72 13.22
CA ALA A 55 11.75 -0.12 12.79
C ALA A 55 12.22 -1.45 12.19
N ARG A 56 11.39 -2.48 12.39
CA ARG A 56 11.45 -3.72 11.63
C ARG A 56 10.55 -3.57 10.40
N ILE A 57 11.09 -3.82 9.22
CA ILE A 57 10.36 -3.71 7.95
C ILE A 57 10.44 -5.04 7.23
N GLU A 58 9.30 -5.56 6.83
CA GLU A 58 9.19 -6.75 5.99
C GLU A 58 8.47 -6.38 4.69
N LEU A 59 9.15 -6.52 3.56
CA LEU A 59 8.50 -6.59 2.26
C LEU A 59 8.09 -8.03 2.00
N ILE A 60 6.81 -8.23 1.75
CA ILE A 60 6.24 -9.54 1.41
C ILE A 60 5.78 -9.46 -0.04
N ASP A 61 6.57 -10.05 -0.92
CA ASP A 61 6.28 -10.11 -2.35
C ASP A 61 5.49 -11.38 -2.64
N ILE A 62 4.19 -11.23 -2.83
CA ILE A 62 3.27 -12.31 -3.20
C ILE A 62 3.01 -12.34 -4.71
N ASP A 63 3.81 -11.62 -5.52
CA ASP A 63 3.80 -11.73 -6.96
C ASP A 63 4.76 -12.86 -7.41
N VAL A 64 4.27 -13.77 -8.22
CA VAL A 64 5.08 -14.88 -8.80
C VAL A 64 6.29 -14.34 -9.57
N GLN A 65 6.19 -13.13 -10.12
CA GLN A 65 7.30 -12.50 -10.83
C GLN A 65 8.42 -12.01 -9.90
N SER A 66 8.16 -11.92 -8.60
CA SER A 66 9.13 -11.57 -7.54
C SER A 66 10.00 -10.32 -7.84
N THR A 67 9.45 -9.38 -8.61
CA THR A 67 10.22 -8.23 -9.12
C THR A 67 10.66 -7.29 -8.00
N SER A 68 9.78 -7.03 -7.03
CA SER A 68 10.09 -6.14 -5.91
C SER A 68 11.09 -6.78 -4.95
N SER A 69 10.91 -8.06 -4.65
CA SER A 69 11.79 -8.78 -3.74
C SER A 69 13.21 -8.89 -4.27
N GLU A 70 13.40 -9.23 -5.56
CA GLU A 70 14.74 -9.29 -6.16
C GLU A 70 15.43 -7.93 -6.12
N SER A 71 14.71 -6.86 -6.44
CA SER A 71 15.24 -5.51 -6.41
C SER A 71 15.63 -5.04 -5.01
N LEU A 72 14.99 -5.54 -3.95
CA LEU A 72 15.25 -5.12 -2.58
C LEU A 72 16.14 -6.06 -1.77
N LYS A 73 16.39 -7.28 -2.21
CA LYS A 73 17.26 -8.26 -1.50
C LYS A 73 18.60 -7.65 -1.07
N LYS A 74 19.19 -6.79 -1.88
CA LYS A 74 20.47 -6.14 -1.59
C LYS A 74 20.43 -5.11 -0.46
N PHE A 75 19.23 -4.62 -0.09
CA PHE A 75 19.04 -3.75 1.07
C PHE A 75 18.67 -4.52 2.33
N ALA A 76 18.42 -5.83 2.19
CA ALA A 76 18.06 -6.68 3.32
C ALA A 76 19.17 -6.67 4.39
N ASN A 77 18.75 -6.53 5.64
CA ASN A 77 19.59 -6.56 6.83
C ASN A 77 18.77 -7.08 8.00
N GLU A 78 19.30 -7.05 9.22
CA GLU A 78 18.62 -7.55 10.41
C GLU A 78 17.24 -6.89 10.70
N ARG A 79 17.01 -5.67 10.18
CA ARG A 79 15.78 -4.90 10.40
C ARG A 79 14.89 -4.82 9.16
N PHE A 80 15.47 -5.01 7.99
CA PHE A 80 14.76 -4.98 6.73
C PHE A 80 14.88 -6.34 6.05
N SER A 81 13.80 -7.10 6.10
CA SER A 81 13.72 -8.42 5.47
C SER A 81 12.85 -8.37 4.21
N VAL A 82 13.20 -9.24 3.29
CA VAL A 82 12.45 -9.41 2.03
C VAL A 82 12.04 -10.86 1.93
N ILE A 83 10.73 -11.10 1.91
CA ILE A 83 10.13 -12.43 1.84
C ILE A 83 9.52 -12.59 0.46
N ASN A 84 10.02 -13.58 -0.28
CA ASN A 84 9.45 -13.96 -1.57
C ASN A 84 8.38 -15.01 -1.36
N ASP A 85 7.51 -15.13 -2.34
CA ASP A 85 6.61 -16.26 -2.41
C ASP A 85 7.35 -17.52 -2.90
N ASP A 86 7.80 -18.31 -1.97
CA ASP A 86 8.34 -19.66 -2.22
C ASP A 86 7.20 -20.72 -2.12
N GLY A 87 6.01 -20.42 -2.62
CA GLY A 87 4.80 -21.22 -2.43
C GLY A 87 4.20 -21.09 -1.02
N MET A 88 4.73 -20.21 -0.19
CA MET A 88 4.26 -19.97 1.18
C MET A 88 2.99 -19.13 1.22
N PHE A 89 2.92 -18.11 0.36
CA PHE A 89 1.80 -17.15 0.30
C PHE A 89 0.89 -17.37 -0.89
N LEU A 90 1.30 -18.15 -1.92
CA LEU A 90 0.47 -18.52 -3.06
C LEU A 90 0.11 -19.99 -3.02
N ALA A 91 -1.17 -20.27 -3.17
CA ALA A 91 -1.65 -21.63 -3.41
C ALA A 91 -2.47 -21.63 -4.70
N SER A 92 -2.06 -22.44 -5.68
CA SER A 92 -2.75 -22.56 -6.98
C SER A 92 -2.98 -21.21 -7.68
N GLY A 93 -1.98 -20.29 -7.61
CA GLY A 93 -2.03 -18.97 -8.23
C GLY A 93 -2.89 -17.93 -7.51
N SER A 94 -3.36 -18.24 -6.30
CA SER A 94 -4.11 -17.30 -5.46
C SER A 94 -3.47 -17.14 -4.09
N PRO A 95 -3.55 -15.94 -3.46
CA PRO A 95 -2.98 -15.72 -2.14
C PRO A 95 -3.47 -16.74 -1.12
N ASN A 96 -2.53 -17.37 -0.40
CA ASN A 96 -2.85 -18.22 0.74
C ASN A 96 -3.19 -17.35 1.95
N ASN A 97 -4.46 -16.97 2.07
CA ASN A 97 -4.93 -16.07 3.10
C ASN A 97 -4.62 -16.56 4.51
N GLY A 98 -4.67 -17.87 4.75
CA GLY A 98 -4.36 -18.46 6.05
C GLY A 98 -2.90 -18.23 6.45
N ASN A 99 -1.97 -18.49 5.55
CA ASN A 99 -0.54 -18.25 5.81
C ASN A 99 -0.24 -16.77 6.03
N ILE A 100 -0.81 -15.89 5.20
CA ILE A 100 -0.62 -14.44 5.33
C ILE A 100 -1.18 -13.94 6.67
N VAL A 101 -2.39 -14.35 7.05
CA VAL A 101 -3.00 -13.97 8.33
C VAL A 101 -2.18 -14.48 9.50
N ASN A 102 -1.76 -15.75 9.48
CA ASN A 102 -0.91 -16.33 10.52
C ASN A 102 0.43 -15.57 10.63
N HIS A 103 1.03 -15.18 9.51
CA HIS A 103 2.25 -14.40 9.52
C HIS A 103 2.03 -13.03 10.19
N ILE A 104 0.99 -12.29 9.81
CA ILE A 104 0.62 -11.01 10.43
C ILE A 104 0.42 -11.17 11.94
N ASP A 105 -0.30 -12.21 12.37
CA ASP A 105 -0.66 -12.43 13.77
C ASP A 105 0.52 -12.96 14.61
N SER A 106 1.52 -13.60 13.98
CA SER A 106 2.71 -14.17 14.65
C SER A 106 3.81 -13.16 14.95
N LEU A 107 3.75 -11.96 14.36
CA LEU A 107 4.80 -10.98 14.54
C LEU A 107 4.96 -10.55 16.00
N PRO A 108 6.20 -10.45 16.50
CA PRO A 108 6.47 -10.00 17.85
C PRO A 108 5.91 -8.59 18.05
N ARG A 109 5.08 -8.43 19.07
CA ARG A 109 4.59 -7.13 19.52
C ARG A 109 5.59 -6.53 20.50
N ASP A 110 6.78 -6.18 20.02
CA ASP A 110 7.72 -5.44 20.85
C ASP A 110 7.12 -4.04 21.14
N LYS A 111 7.06 -3.70 22.44
CA LYS A 111 6.50 -2.40 22.86
C LYS A 111 7.38 -1.20 22.50
N ASN A 112 8.62 -1.45 22.11
CA ASN A 112 9.64 -0.41 21.88
C ASN A 112 10.02 -0.27 20.40
N GLN A 113 9.56 -1.17 19.52
CA GLN A 113 9.95 -1.17 18.11
C GLN A 113 8.72 -1.24 17.21
N ASN A 114 8.60 -0.28 16.29
CA ASN A 114 7.59 -0.36 15.23
C ASN A 114 7.92 -1.50 14.26
N SER A 115 6.88 -2.18 13.80
CA SER A 115 6.99 -3.20 12.75
C SER A 115 6.08 -2.83 11.58
N PHE A 116 6.60 -2.93 10.36
CA PHE A 116 5.87 -2.62 9.14
C PHE A 116 5.89 -3.83 8.21
N LEU A 117 4.71 -4.26 7.79
CA LEU A 117 4.52 -5.24 6.74
C LEU A 117 4.02 -4.52 5.50
N VAL A 118 4.77 -4.63 4.43
CA VAL A 118 4.41 -4.06 3.14
C VAL A 118 4.23 -5.20 2.15
N PHE A 119 3.00 -5.39 1.68
CA PHE A 119 2.67 -6.41 0.70
C PHE A 119 2.69 -5.84 -0.71
N ASP A 120 3.39 -6.52 -1.62
CA ASP A 120 3.29 -6.32 -3.07
C ASP A 120 2.41 -7.43 -3.65
N SER A 121 1.24 -7.08 -4.15
CA SER A 121 0.29 -8.05 -4.66
C SER A 121 0.42 -8.27 -6.17
N PRO A 122 0.21 -9.50 -6.68
CA PRO A 122 0.26 -9.76 -8.09
C PRO A 122 -0.86 -9.04 -8.86
N ALA A 123 -0.64 -8.87 -10.16
CA ALA A 123 -1.70 -8.51 -11.07
C ALA A 123 -2.73 -9.65 -11.21
N GLY A 124 -3.97 -9.32 -11.57
CA GLY A 124 -5.02 -10.32 -11.81
C GLY A 124 -5.71 -10.83 -10.55
N ASN A 125 -5.21 -10.55 -9.36
CA ASN A 125 -5.89 -10.92 -8.13
C ASN A 125 -7.11 -10.04 -7.89
N GLU A 126 -8.24 -10.70 -7.66
CA GLU A 126 -9.47 -10.04 -7.24
C GLU A 126 -9.59 -10.01 -5.72
N PRO A 127 -10.09 -8.92 -5.12
CA PRO A 127 -10.17 -8.77 -3.67
C PRO A 127 -10.97 -9.85 -2.94
N ASP A 128 -11.99 -10.40 -3.58
CA ASP A 128 -12.81 -11.48 -3.01
C ASP A 128 -12.02 -12.77 -2.75
N LYS A 129 -10.91 -12.96 -3.45
CA LYS A 129 -9.96 -14.06 -3.20
C LYS A 129 -8.87 -13.71 -2.19
N CYS A 130 -8.86 -12.48 -1.69
CA CYS A 130 -7.81 -11.92 -0.84
C CYS A 130 -8.35 -11.47 0.52
N SER A 131 -8.93 -12.39 1.29
CA SER A 131 -9.56 -12.05 2.58
C SER A 131 -8.58 -11.45 3.60
N PHE A 132 -7.26 -11.69 3.47
CA PHE A 132 -6.22 -11.06 4.29
C PHE A 132 -6.22 -9.53 4.18
N LEU A 133 -6.76 -8.96 3.10
CA LEU A 133 -6.91 -7.51 2.94
C LEU A 133 -7.69 -6.87 4.12
N ARG A 134 -8.59 -7.64 4.75
CA ARG A 134 -9.32 -7.18 5.95
C ARG A 134 -8.41 -6.96 7.17
N LYS A 135 -7.24 -7.62 7.19
CA LYS A 135 -6.24 -7.49 8.27
C LYS A 135 -5.29 -6.31 8.05
N CYS A 136 -5.25 -5.77 6.82
CA CYS A 136 -4.41 -4.62 6.52
C CYS A 136 -4.91 -3.35 7.20
N ASP A 137 -4.00 -2.43 7.53
CA ASP A 137 -4.36 -1.10 8.01
C ASP A 137 -4.68 -0.17 6.83
N VAL A 138 -3.91 -0.30 5.74
CA VAL A 138 -4.06 0.52 4.54
C VAL A 138 -3.96 -0.34 3.28
N ILE A 139 -4.87 -0.08 2.33
CA ILE A 139 -4.84 -0.65 0.98
C ILE A 139 -4.60 0.50 0.00
N PHE A 140 -3.42 0.50 -0.61
CA PHE A 140 -3.06 1.42 -1.67
C PHE A 140 -3.44 0.85 -3.02
N VAL A 141 -4.18 1.62 -3.80
CA VAL A 141 -4.66 1.23 -5.14
C VAL A 141 -4.06 2.17 -6.18
N PRO A 142 -2.86 1.86 -6.71
CA PRO A 142 -2.24 2.69 -7.73
C PRO A 142 -3.00 2.58 -9.06
N THR A 143 -3.14 3.73 -9.74
CA THR A 143 -3.80 3.82 -11.05
C THR A 143 -3.21 4.97 -11.88
N SER A 144 -3.28 4.86 -13.21
CA SER A 144 -3.01 5.96 -14.13
C SER A 144 -4.32 6.47 -14.75
N LEU A 145 -4.23 7.52 -15.57
CA LEU A 145 -5.40 8.10 -16.25
C LEU A 145 -5.81 7.32 -17.52
N SER A 146 -5.12 6.24 -17.89
CA SER A 146 -5.55 5.46 -19.06
C SER A 146 -6.93 4.83 -18.84
N ASP A 147 -7.77 4.78 -19.85
CA ASP A 147 -9.11 4.18 -19.78
C ASP A 147 -9.08 2.74 -19.25
N ALA A 148 -8.05 1.98 -19.65
CA ALA A 148 -7.85 0.61 -19.21
C ALA A 148 -7.56 0.52 -17.71
N ASP A 149 -6.74 1.43 -17.18
CA ASP A 149 -6.38 1.45 -15.75
C ASP A 149 -7.56 1.96 -14.92
N VAL A 150 -8.24 3.01 -15.36
CA VAL A 150 -9.46 3.53 -14.72
C VAL A 150 -10.54 2.46 -14.64
N SER A 151 -10.83 1.76 -15.76
CA SER A 151 -11.82 0.68 -15.79
C SER A 151 -11.44 -0.49 -14.88
N ALA A 152 -10.17 -0.90 -14.87
CA ALA A 152 -9.69 -1.97 -13.99
C ALA A 152 -9.78 -1.56 -12.51
N THR A 153 -9.37 -0.34 -12.18
CA THR A 153 -9.44 0.20 -10.83
C THR A 153 -10.86 0.30 -10.32
N THR A 154 -11.81 0.76 -11.15
CA THR A 154 -13.23 0.80 -10.80
C THR A 154 -13.75 -0.59 -10.44
N ARG A 155 -13.46 -1.60 -11.26
CA ARG A 155 -13.86 -2.99 -10.97
C ARG A 155 -13.21 -3.51 -9.68
N TYR A 156 -11.94 -3.19 -9.47
CA TYR A 156 -11.22 -3.56 -8.26
C TYR A 156 -11.85 -2.97 -7.00
N LEU A 157 -12.22 -1.68 -7.02
CA LEU A 157 -12.90 -1.00 -5.91
C LEU A 157 -14.27 -1.60 -5.62
N LEU A 158 -15.03 -1.96 -6.66
CA LEU A 158 -16.31 -2.65 -6.49
C LEU A 158 -16.14 -4.04 -5.84
N ALA A 159 -15.10 -4.77 -6.21
CA ALA A 159 -14.79 -6.05 -5.59
C ALA A 159 -14.31 -5.90 -4.13
N LEU A 160 -13.49 -4.88 -3.83
CA LEU A 160 -13.13 -4.53 -2.44
C LEU A 160 -14.37 -4.20 -1.60
N ARG A 161 -15.30 -3.44 -2.16
CA ARG A 161 -16.56 -3.11 -1.48
C ARG A 161 -17.33 -4.38 -1.14
N ARG A 162 -17.48 -5.33 -2.08
CA ARG A 162 -18.12 -6.62 -1.81
C ARG A 162 -17.40 -7.39 -0.72
N LEU A 163 -16.07 -7.45 -0.78
CA LEU A 163 -15.27 -8.10 0.26
C LEU A 163 -15.63 -7.54 1.64
N PHE A 164 -15.67 -6.23 1.83
CA PHE A 164 -15.93 -5.61 3.14
C PHE A 164 -17.39 -5.65 3.58
N GLN A 165 -18.33 -5.79 2.66
CA GLN A 165 -19.76 -5.95 2.96
C GLN A 165 -20.12 -7.37 3.39
N CYS A 166 -19.35 -8.39 2.98
CA CYS A 166 -19.62 -9.76 3.41
C CYS A 166 -19.33 -9.91 4.92
N PRO A 167 -20.26 -10.45 5.72
CA PRO A 167 -20.00 -10.75 7.12
C PRO A 167 -18.81 -11.71 7.23
N SER A 168 -17.77 -11.32 7.94
CA SER A 168 -16.75 -12.29 8.37
C SER A 168 -17.22 -12.93 9.67
N GLU A 169 -16.92 -14.21 9.88
CA GLU A 169 -17.22 -14.93 11.11
C GLU A 169 -16.55 -14.30 12.36
N SER A 170 -15.56 -13.44 12.15
CA SER A 170 -14.91 -12.66 13.19
C SER A 170 -15.53 -11.27 13.31
N SER A 171 -16.40 -11.12 14.28
CA SER A 171 -16.94 -9.90 14.93
C SER A 171 -16.99 -8.60 14.10
N SER A 172 -18.18 -8.04 14.04
CA SER A 172 -18.56 -6.75 13.44
C SER A 172 -17.81 -5.49 13.97
N GLU A 173 -16.82 -5.64 14.83
CA GLU A 173 -16.16 -4.53 15.54
C GLU A 173 -14.76 -4.15 15.04
N THR A 174 -14.15 -4.95 14.15
CA THR A 174 -12.81 -4.58 13.65
C THR A 174 -12.90 -3.46 12.62
N PRO A 175 -12.17 -2.35 12.84
CA PRO A 175 -12.13 -1.25 11.88
C PRO A 175 -11.65 -1.73 10.51
N GLN A 176 -12.32 -1.25 9.46
CA GLN A 176 -11.94 -1.59 8.08
C GLN A 176 -10.66 -0.88 7.66
N PRO A 177 -9.87 -1.46 6.75
CA PRO A 177 -8.71 -0.80 6.17
C PRO A 177 -9.06 0.54 5.53
N ALA A 178 -8.14 1.48 5.59
CA ALA A 178 -8.22 2.67 4.75
C ALA A 178 -7.91 2.29 3.30
N VAL A 179 -8.79 2.59 2.36
CA VAL A 179 -8.54 2.41 0.92
C VAL A 179 -8.14 3.74 0.33
N ILE A 180 -6.98 3.80 -0.32
CA ILE A 180 -6.39 5.03 -0.86
C ILE A 180 -6.04 4.81 -2.33
N ILE A 181 -6.68 5.56 -3.24
CA ILE A 181 -6.23 5.62 -4.63
C ILE A 181 -4.94 6.42 -4.69
N LEU A 182 -3.94 5.87 -5.38
CA LEU A 182 -2.68 6.54 -5.67
C LEU A 182 -2.60 6.87 -7.16
N PRO A 183 -2.77 8.15 -7.57
CA PRO A 183 -2.45 8.56 -8.94
C PRO A 183 -0.96 8.31 -9.18
N ASN A 184 -0.67 7.42 -10.12
CA ASN A 184 0.70 7.02 -10.43
C ASN A 184 0.97 7.14 -11.92
N MET A 185 2.20 7.48 -12.28
CA MET A 185 2.61 7.71 -13.68
C MET A 185 1.77 8.78 -14.37
N VAL A 186 1.30 9.77 -13.63
CA VAL A 186 0.61 10.93 -14.19
C VAL A 186 1.63 11.97 -14.66
N ASP A 187 1.32 12.66 -15.75
CA ASP A 187 2.22 13.65 -16.36
C ASP A 187 1.99 15.05 -15.78
N SER A 188 0.80 15.30 -15.23
CA SER A 188 0.44 16.62 -14.72
C SER A 188 -0.50 16.57 -13.51
N ARG A 189 -0.68 17.72 -12.87
CA ARG A 189 -1.65 17.90 -11.79
C ARG A 189 -3.10 17.85 -12.33
N GLU A 190 -3.30 18.26 -13.57
CA GLU A 190 -4.60 18.21 -14.24
C GLU A 190 -5.08 16.76 -14.39
N GLU A 191 -4.21 15.84 -14.80
CA GLU A 191 -4.51 14.41 -14.87
C GLU A 191 -4.86 13.83 -13.50
N SER A 192 -4.11 14.20 -12.47
CA SER A 192 -4.44 13.80 -11.09
C SER A 192 -5.81 14.32 -10.64
N ASN A 193 -6.15 15.57 -11.00
CA ASN A 193 -7.46 16.15 -10.69
C ASN A 193 -8.59 15.48 -11.47
N GLU A 194 -8.32 15.02 -12.69
CA GLU A 194 -9.28 14.27 -13.49
C GLU A 194 -9.56 12.90 -12.86
N LEU A 195 -8.52 12.16 -12.47
CA LEU A 195 -8.68 10.91 -11.71
C LEU A 195 -9.49 11.14 -10.42
N ARG A 196 -9.23 12.23 -9.70
CA ARG A 196 -10.00 12.58 -8.50
C ARG A 196 -11.48 12.79 -8.82
N ARG A 197 -11.82 13.41 -9.95
CA ARG A 197 -13.23 13.58 -10.38
C ARG A 197 -13.87 12.24 -10.73
N ILE A 198 -13.16 11.38 -11.47
CA ILE A 198 -13.65 10.05 -11.86
C ILE A 198 -14.03 9.21 -10.63
N PHE A 199 -13.22 9.29 -9.57
CA PHE A 199 -13.44 8.48 -8.37
C PHE A 199 -14.10 9.25 -7.21
N SER A 200 -14.67 10.45 -7.47
CA SER A 200 -15.24 11.31 -6.43
C SER A 200 -16.38 10.70 -5.65
N ASP A 201 -17.16 9.81 -6.28
CA ASP A 201 -18.32 9.17 -5.68
C ASP A 201 -17.98 7.90 -4.88
N GLN A 202 -16.71 7.55 -4.81
CA GLN A 202 -16.26 6.37 -4.07
C GLN A 202 -15.93 6.74 -2.61
N PRO A 203 -16.28 5.90 -1.62
CA PRO A 203 -16.00 6.14 -0.19
C PRO A 203 -14.55 5.79 0.17
N ILE A 204 -13.62 6.39 -0.52
CA ILE A 204 -12.18 6.11 -0.44
C ILE A 204 -11.40 7.40 -0.25
N TYR A 205 -10.15 7.27 0.15
CA TYR A 205 -9.22 8.40 0.13
C TYR A 205 -8.56 8.53 -1.24
N PHE A 206 -8.18 9.74 -1.58
CA PHE A 206 -7.42 10.02 -2.78
C PHE A 206 -6.06 10.60 -2.39
N GLY A 207 -5.00 9.91 -2.80
CA GLY A 207 -3.63 10.23 -2.43
C GLY A 207 -2.99 11.32 -3.28
N GLU A 208 -1.77 11.66 -2.90
CA GLU A 208 -0.92 12.56 -3.67
C GLU A 208 -0.44 11.86 -4.96
N PRO A 209 -0.29 12.60 -6.08
CA PRO A 209 0.15 12.02 -7.34
C PRO A 209 1.65 11.72 -7.33
N LEU A 210 2.05 10.57 -7.87
CA LEU A 210 3.44 10.32 -8.23
C LEU A 210 3.62 10.53 -9.73
N TYR A 211 4.40 11.55 -10.07
CA TYR A 211 4.61 11.93 -11.45
C TYR A 211 5.56 10.96 -12.17
N PHE A 212 5.32 10.78 -13.46
CA PHE A 212 6.20 9.96 -14.29
C PHE A 212 7.62 10.52 -14.31
N SER A 213 8.60 9.65 -14.05
CA SER A 213 10.02 10.01 -14.13
C SER A 213 10.84 8.87 -14.73
N LYS A 214 11.73 9.21 -15.64
CA LYS A 214 12.72 8.26 -16.19
C LYS A 214 13.66 7.69 -15.13
N LEU A 215 13.78 8.33 -13.97
CA LEU A 215 14.59 7.85 -12.86
C LEU A 215 14.08 6.49 -12.33
N PHE A 216 12.75 6.25 -12.36
CA PHE A 216 12.18 4.97 -11.95
C PHE A 216 12.72 3.80 -12.77
N ARG A 217 12.85 3.98 -14.10
CA ARG A 217 13.39 2.95 -14.98
C ARG A 217 14.88 2.68 -14.75
N LYS A 218 15.63 3.69 -14.28
CA LYS A 218 17.07 3.54 -14.01
C LYS A 218 17.36 2.96 -12.65
N ALA A 219 16.57 3.34 -11.64
CA ALA A 219 16.80 2.97 -10.26
C ALA A 219 16.64 1.47 -9.97
N PHE A 220 15.83 0.76 -10.79
CA PHE A 220 15.50 -0.65 -10.57
C PHE A 220 15.99 -1.57 -11.70
N ARG A 221 17.06 -1.17 -12.39
CA ARG A 221 17.77 -2.05 -13.33
C ARG A 221 18.80 -2.91 -12.58
N ASP A 222 19.18 -4.06 -13.19
CA ASP A 222 20.13 -5.01 -12.61
C ASP A 222 21.52 -4.41 -12.40
N GLU A 223 21.94 -3.47 -13.25
CA GLU A 223 23.15 -2.66 -13.08
C GLU A 223 22.93 -1.54 -12.05
N PHE A 224 22.78 -1.96 -10.84
CA PHE A 224 22.34 -1.10 -9.77
C PHE A 224 23.50 -0.28 -9.19
N GLU A 225 23.45 0.99 -9.43
CA GLU A 225 24.21 1.97 -8.68
C GLU A 225 23.34 2.47 -7.50
N ASP A 226 23.83 2.28 -6.25
CA ASP A 226 23.21 2.83 -5.03
C ASP A 226 22.85 4.32 -5.17
N ASN A 227 23.60 5.03 -5.98
CA ASN A 227 23.37 6.43 -6.30
C ASN A 227 22.03 6.68 -7.01
N ASN A 228 21.59 5.78 -7.90
CA ASN A 228 20.32 5.96 -8.62
C ASN A 228 19.12 5.87 -7.70
N VAL A 229 19.14 4.98 -6.71
CA VAL A 229 18.07 4.89 -5.71
C VAL A 229 18.10 6.08 -4.77
N LYS A 230 19.28 6.52 -4.32
CA LYS A 230 19.39 7.74 -3.51
C LYS A 230 18.87 8.97 -4.24
N LEU A 231 19.17 9.09 -5.54
CA LEU A 231 18.64 10.17 -6.38
C LEU A 231 17.13 10.07 -6.53
N LEU A 232 16.59 8.87 -6.75
CA LEU A 232 15.15 8.64 -6.85
C LEU A 232 14.43 9.02 -5.56
N LEU A 233 14.94 8.58 -4.40
CA LEU A 233 14.37 8.92 -3.10
C LEU A 233 14.40 10.43 -2.85
N ARG A 234 15.53 11.10 -3.13
CA ARG A 234 15.66 12.56 -2.99
C ARG A 234 14.73 13.32 -3.92
N ALA A 235 14.63 12.91 -5.18
CA ALA A 235 13.75 13.56 -6.15
C ALA A 235 12.26 13.44 -5.80
N ASN A 236 11.89 12.39 -5.04
CA ASN A 236 10.52 12.13 -4.63
C ASN A 236 10.34 12.18 -3.10
N GLN A 237 11.23 12.88 -2.38
CA GLN A 237 11.26 12.88 -0.91
C GLN A 237 9.90 13.26 -0.31
N TRP A 238 9.25 14.28 -0.84
CA TRP A 238 7.93 14.72 -0.40
C TRP A 238 6.87 13.62 -0.48
N TYR A 239 6.90 12.82 -1.56
CA TYR A 239 5.96 11.71 -1.77
C TYR A 239 6.28 10.55 -0.82
N VAL A 240 7.56 10.24 -0.67
CA VAL A 240 8.05 9.19 0.23
C VAL A 240 7.70 9.53 1.68
N ASP A 241 7.91 10.78 2.10
CA ASP A 241 7.52 11.25 3.43
C ASP A 241 6.01 11.17 3.63
N TRP A 242 5.24 11.61 2.65
CA TRP A 242 3.78 11.58 2.69
C TRP A 242 3.24 10.13 2.83
N ILE A 243 3.69 9.19 1.99
CA ILE A 243 3.17 7.81 2.02
C ILE A 243 3.59 7.08 3.31
N THR A 244 4.80 7.34 3.80
CA THR A 244 5.25 6.78 5.08
C THR A 244 4.49 7.35 6.26
N ASP A 245 4.19 8.65 6.26
CA ASP A 245 3.35 9.27 7.30
C ASP A 245 1.92 8.70 7.32
N LEU A 246 1.35 8.34 6.16
CA LEU A 246 0.05 7.65 6.11
C LEU A 246 0.10 6.29 6.81
N ILE A 247 1.15 5.51 6.59
CA ILE A 247 1.31 4.20 7.24
C ILE A 247 1.56 4.36 8.73
N LEU A 248 2.41 5.30 9.13
CA LEU A 248 2.69 5.62 10.54
C LEU A 248 1.43 6.03 11.31
N ASN A 249 0.48 6.67 10.65
CA ASN A 249 -0.76 7.16 11.22
C ASN A 249 -2.01 6.41 10.72
N SER A 250 -1.85 5.18 10.22
CA SER A 250 -2.92 4.40 9.60
C SER A 250 -4.13 4.16 10.51
N ASP A 251 -3.92 4.07 11.82
CA ASP A 251 -4.99 3.97 12.82
C ASP A 251 -5.97 5.14 12.79
N LYS A 252 -5.51 6.34 12.42
CA LYS A 252 -6.38 7.52 12.26
C LYS A 252 -7.17 7.53 10.95
N LEU A 253 -6.76 6.69 10.00
CA LEU A 253 -7.38 6.57 8.68
C LEU A 253 -8.39 5.42 8.61
N ARG A 254 -8.28 4.42 9.49
CA ARG A 254 -9.20 3.28 9.49
C ARG A 254 -10.64 3.73 9.73
N ARG A 255 -11.53 3.17 8.96
CA ARG A 255 -12.97 3.52 9.00
C ARG A 255 -13.73 2.56 9.91
N PRO A 256 -14.81 3.03 10.56
CA PRO A 256 -15.69 2.12 11.27
C PRO A 256 -16.35 1.14 10.29
N PRO A 257 -16.73 -0.08 10.72
CA PRO A 257 -17.30 -1.12 9.86
C PRO A 257 -18.53 -0.68 9.06
N THR A 258 -19.28 0.28 9.59
CA THR A 258 -20.51 0.81 8.97
C THR A 258 -20.25 1.78 7.81
N ALA A 259 -19.02 2.21 7.57
CA ALA A 259 -18.72 3.22 6.54
C ALA A 259 -19.03 2.75 5.10
N PHE A 260 -19.07 1.44 4.85
CA PHE A 260 -19.42 0.86 3.56
C PHE A 260 -20.91 0.51 3.41
N HIS A 261 -21.70 0.59 4.48
CA HIS A 261 -23.14 0.28 4.46
C HIS A 261 -24.02 1.50 4.17
N GLN A 262 -23.47 2.70 4.15
CA GLN A 262 -24.23 3.95 4.01
C GLN A 262 -24.24 4.52 2.59
N LEU A 263 -24.00 3.70 1.56
CA LEU A 263 -24.04 4.14 0.16
C LEU A 263 -25.07 3.36 -0.64
#